data_42991efab493f9e57a7b65fc1e36b920
#
_entry.id   42991efab493f9e57a7b65fc1e36b920
#
_cell.length_a   1.000
_cell.length_b   1.000
_cell.length_c   1.000
_cell.angle_alpha   90.00
_cell.angle_beta   90.00
_cell.angle_gamma   90.00
#
_symmetry.space_group_name_H-M   'P 1'
#
loop_
_entity.id
_entity.type
_entity.pdbx_description
1 polymer ?
#
loop_
_entity_poly.entity_id
_entity_poly.type
_entity_poly.pdbx_seq_one_letter_code
_entity_poly.pdbx_strand_id
1 'polypeptide(L)'
;MGKSLLGRGPVADRSWTRPGRAPSAWYHWGVLPALSLPVSGGLEIDGVTVLLLVLAALTAGWIDAVVGGGGLVQLPALLLVPGISPVQALATNKLASIMGTSVSAATYYRRVGPDLRTAGPMALAALVGAVGGAALASRIPADLFKPIILVVLVGVAAYTIAKPSLGHSTNLRWEGNGHRWAAAGIGLVIGTYDGLLGPGTGTFFVIALVSILGYAFLPASALAKIANFATNAGALIFFVPYGAVLWGLGLLMGAANLLGAYVGARMAVAKGSAFVRVVFVVVVGALIVKLGYDVVRDLTT
;
A
#
# COMPACT_ATOMS: atom_id res chain seq x y z
N MET A 1 51.12 70.19 21.98
CA MET A 1 49.86 70.82 21.63
C MET A 1 48.97 69.69 21.08
N GLY A 2 47.90 69.25 21.58
CA GLY A 2 47.00 69.67 22.56
C GLY A 2 45.72 68.88 22.44
N LYS A 3 45.22 68.45 23.59
CA LYS A 3 43.82 68.14 23.91
C LYS A 3 43.11 66.96 23.21
N SER A 4 42.90 65.83 23.88
CA SER A 4 41.75 65.59 24.78
C SER A 4 40.39 65.68 24.07
N LEU A 5 39.68 64.54 24.06
CA LEU A 5 38.27 64.53 24.37
C LEU A 5 37.76 63.10 24.61
N LEU A 6 37.45 62.88 25.73
CA LEU A 6 36.42 62.10 26.45
C LEU A 6 35.37 61.36 25.61
N GLY A 7 35.23 60.11 25.96
CA GLY A 7 34.21 59.19 25.56
C GLY A 7 32.79 59.53 25.90
N ARG A 8 31.91 58.98 25.14
CA ARG A 8 30.53 58.69 25.57
C ARG A 8 30.24 57.24 25.16
N GLY A 9 30.02 56.41 26.16
CA GLY A 9 29.55 55.07 25.95
C GLY A 9 28.14 55.02 25.40
N PRO A 10 27.75 53.97 24.69
CA PRO A 10 26.39 53.86 24.21
C PRO A 10 25.41 53.57 25.34
N VAL A 11 24.40 54.39 25.39
CA VAL A 11 23.18 54.23 26.20
C VAL A 11 22.51 52.91 25.87
N ALA A 12 22.36 52.07 26.88
CA ALA A 12 21.57 50.83 26.75
C ALA A 12 20.10 51.20 26.58
N ASP A 13 19.57 51.00 25.40
CA ASP A 13 18.15 51.09 25.13
C ASP A 13 17.45 49.85 25.76
N ARG A 14 16.83 50.08 26.90
CA ARG A 14 15.93 49.15 27.57
C ARG A 14 14.57 49.26 26.91
N SER A 15 14.40 48.75 25.68
CA SER A 15 13.10 48.56 25.14
C SER A 15 12.44 47.30 25.77
N TRP A 16 11.42 47.55 26.50
CA TRP A 16 10.51 46.66 27.17
C TRP A 16 9.96 45.59 26.22
N THR A 17 10.44 44.38 26.31
CA THR A 17 9.69 43.21 25.80
C THR A 17 8.60 42.88 26.82
N ARG A 18 7.39 43.35 26.57
CA ARG A 18 6.21 42.83 27.25
C ARG A 18 6.10 41.33 26.89
N PRO A 19 5.91 40.44 27.87
CA PRO A 19 5.58 39.07 27.55
C PRO A 19 4.21 39.06 26.87
N GLY A 20 4.20 38.64 25.61
CA GLY A 20 2.98 38.42 24.85
C GLY A 20 2.11 37.45 25.62
N ARG A 21 0.89 37.87 25.92
CA ARG A 21 -0.15 37.00 26.46
C ARG A 21 -0.32 35.82 25.52
N ALA A 22 -0.10 34.62 26.02
CA ALA A 22 -0.51 33.39 25.37
C ALA A 22 -2.01 33.49 25.05
N PRO A 23 -2.47 33.08 23.86
CA PRO A 23 -3.88 32.97 23.58
C PRO A 23 -4.50 31.98 24.55
N SER A 24 -5.48 32.48 25.34
CA SER A 24 -6.28 31.73 26.31
C SER A 24 -6.90 30.47 25.67
N ALA A 25 -6.60 29.33 26.22
CA ALA A 25 -7.52 28.31 26.72
C ALA A 25 -8.94 28.28 26.11
N TRP A 26 -9.11 27.70 24.95
CA TRP A 26 -10.41 27.24 24.47
C TRP A 26 -10.32 25.86 23.79
N TYR A 27 -9.58 24.87 24.35
CA TYR A 27 -9.69 23.45 23.98
C TYR A 27 -9.51 22.56 25.20
N HIS A 28 -10.46 22.62 26.15
CA HIS A 28 -10.69 21.57 27.12
C HIS A 28 -11.94 20.78 26.72
N TRP A 29 -11.83 19.95 25.68
CA TRP A 29 -12.60 18.73 25.63
C TRP A 29 -11.64 17.61 26.02
N GLY A 30 -12.03 16.86 27.07
CA GLY A 30 -11.21 15.84 27.69
C GLY A 30 -10.73 14.79 26.69
N VAL A 31 -9.52 14.98 26.21
CA VAL A 31 -8.79 13.98 25.46
C VAL A 31 -8.01 13.19 26.50
N LEU A 32 -8.30 11.89 26.59
CA LEU A 32 -7.42 10.92 27.22
C LEU A 32 -5.97 11.27 26.88
N PRO A 33 -4.99 11.16 27.82
CA PRO A 33 -3.62 11.50 27.55
C PRO A 33 -3.20 10.79 26.27
N ALA A 34 -2.82 11.58 25.25
CA ALA A 34 -2.41 11.07 23.97
C ALA A 34 -1.26 10.09 24.22
N LEU A 35 -1.52 8.79 24.08
CA LEU A 35 -0.50 7.77 24.04
C LEU A 35 0.25 7.99 22.72
N SER A 36 1.23 8.91 22.73
CA SER A 36 2.13 9.07 21.61
C SER A 36 3.07 7.87 21.60
N LEU A 37 2.91 6.98 20.64
CA LEU A 37 3.85 5.89 20.44
C LEU A 37 5.03 6.45 19.65
N PRO A 38 6.26 6.32 20.14
CA PRO A 38 7.43 6.68 19.36
C PRO A 38 7.54 5.72 18.17
N VAL A 39 7.13 6.20 17.02
CA VAL A 39 7.35 5.51 15.76
C VAL A 39 8.79 5.80 15.31
N SER A 40 9.50 4.76 14.87
CA SER A 40 10.88 4.88 14.40
C SER A 40 11.01 6.02 13.39
N GLY A 41 11.91 6.99 13.65
CA GLY A 41 12.09 8.16 12.79
C GLY A 41 11.70 9.50 13.42
N GLY A 42 11.38 9.55 14.73
CA GLY A 42 11.05 10.80 15.44
C GLY A 42 9.64 11.34 15.16
N LEU A 43 8.78 10.57 14.48
CA LEU A 43 7.38 10.89 14.27
C LEU A 43 6.56 10.50 15.51
N GLU A 44 5.90 11.48 16.09
CA GLU A 44 4.88 11.25 17.12
C GLU A 44 3.52 11.13 16.44
N ILE A 45 2.93 9.93 16.50
CA ILE A 45 1.58 9.68 15.95
C ILE A 45 0.64 9.47 17.14
N ASP A 46 -0.49 10.17 17.12
CA ASP A 46 -1.50 10.03 18.15
C ASP A 46 -2.16 8.64 18.13
N GLY A 47 -2.62 8.17 19.31
CA GLY A 47 -3.16 6.82 19.47
C GLY A 47 -4.40 6.54 18.61
N VAL A 48 -5.21 7.55 18.29
CA VAL A 48 -6.39 7.39 17.43
C VAL A 48 -5.97 7.11 16.00
N THR A 49 -5.01 7.87 15.48
CA THR A 49 -4.44 7.65 14.14
C THR A 49 -3.80 6.25 14.04
N VAL A 50 -3.04 5.82 15.07
CA VAL A 50 -2.48 4.46 15.10
C VAL A 50 -3.58 3.41 15.08
N LEU A 51 -4.64 3.56 15.87
CA LEU A 51 -5.79 2.64 15.87
C LEU A 51 -6.46 2.57 14.50
N LEU A 52 -6.67 3.69 13.84
CA LEU A 52 -7.26 3.76 12.50
C LEU A 52 -6.36 3.07 11.45
N LEU A 53 -5.04 3.24 11.54
CA LEU A 53 -4.09 2.56 10.67
C LEU A 53 -4.08 1.03 10.89
N VAL A 54 -4.20 0.58 12.14
CA VAL A 54 -4.30 -0.85 12.49
C VAL A 54 -5.59 -1.45 11.93
N LEU A 55 -6.72 -0.75 12.06
CA LEU A 55 -8.01 -1.19 11.49
C LEU A 55 -7.98 -1.18 9.96
N ALA A 56 -7.36 -0.17 9.35
CA ALA A 56 -7.15 -0.13 7.90
C ALA A 56 -6.27 -1.29 7.44
N ALA A 57 -5.21 -1.63 8.17
CA ALA A 57 -4.32 -2.75 7.85
C ALA A 57 -5.02 -4.11 8.01
N LEU A 58 -5.83 -4.30 9.04
CA LEU A 58 -6.64 -5.50 9.23
C LEU A 58 -7.61 -5.71 8.06
N THR A 59 -8.34 -4.65 7.71
CA THR A 59 -9.29 -4.65 6.59
C THR A 59 -8.57 -4.87 5.26
N ALA A 60 -7.44 -4.18 5.06
CA ALA A 60 -6.60 -4.33 3.88
C ALA A 60 -6.09 -5.77 3.72
N GLY A 61 -5.64 -6.40 4.79
CA GLY A 61 -5.19 -7.79 4.78
C GLY A 61 -6.31 -8.76 4.37
N TRP A 62 -7.52 -8.56 4.89
CA TRP A 62 -8.67 -9.36 4.51
C TRP A 62 -9.02 -9.18 3.02
N ILE A 63 -9.15 -7.93 2.58
CA ILE A 63 -9.43 -7.59 1.17
C ILE A 63 -8.32 -8.16 0.27
N ASP A 64 -7.05 -7.94 0.65
CA ASP A 64 -5.93 -8.44 -0.14
C ASP A 64 -5.97 -9.95 -0.28
N ALA A 65 -6.19 -10.67 0.80
CA ALA A 65 -6.23 -12.13 0.77
C ALA A 65 -7.36 -12.67 -0.13
N VAL A 66 -8.50 -12.01 -0.17
CA VAL A 66 -9.66 -12.44 -0.98
C VAL A 66 -9.50 -12.05 -2.44
N VAL A 67 -9.18 -10.77 -2.73
CA VAL A 67 -9.25 -10.21 -4.08
C VAL A 67 -7.97 -9.51 -4.55
N GLY A 68 -6.99 -9.28 -3.67
CA GLY A 68 -5.73 -8.68 -4.05
C GLY A 68 -5.68 -7.14 -4.02
N GLY A 69 -6.65 -6.49 -3.37
CA GLY A 69 -6.80 -5.03 -3.36
C GLY A 69 -6.39 -4.32 -2.07
N GLY A 70 -5.67 -4.97 -1.14
CA GLY A 70 -5.36 -4.42 0.18
C GLY A 70 -4.65 -3.07 0.17
N GLY A 71 -3.70 -2.90 -0.74
CA GLY A 71 -2.97 -1.64 -0.90
C GLY A 71 -3.84 -0.44 -1.25
N LEU A 72 -5.05 -0.66 -1.81
CA LEU A 72 -6.03 0.40 -2.11
C LEU A 72 -6.61 1.05 -0.84
N VAL A 73 -6.55 0.36 0.29
CA VAL A 73 -7.01 0.88 1.59
C VAL A 73 -5.83 1.35 2.43
N GLN A 74 -4.79 0.52 2.53
CA GLN A 74 -3.68 0.74 3.45
C GLN A 74 -2.75 1.87 3.03
N LEU A 75 -2.41 1.97 1.73
CA LEU A 75 -1.50 3.02 1.26
C LEU A 75 -2.11 4.43 1.37
N PRO A 76 -3.37 4.70 0.93
CA PRO A 76 -4.00 5.98 1.18
C PRO A 76 -4.09 6.34 2.67
N ALA A 77 -4.38 5.36 3.55
CA ALA A 77 -4.40 5.62 4.99
C ALA A 77 -3.04 6.10 5.51
N LEU A 78 -1.93 5.53 5.05
CA LEU A 78 -0.58 5.98 5.38
C LEU A 78 -0.26 7.37 4.81
N LEU A 79 -0.70 7.67 3.58
CA LEU A 79 -0.47 8.96 2.93
C LEU A 79 -1.24 10.13 3.58
N LEU A 80 -2.28 9.84 4.37
CA LEU A 80 -3.02 10.84 5.13
C LEU A 80 -2.34 11.22 6.45
N VAL A 81 -1.32 10.46 6.89
CA VAL A 81 -0.61 10.76 8.13
C VAL A 81 0.39 11.90 7.89
N PRO A 82 0.28 13.03 8.60
CA PRO A 82 1.22 14.14 8.47
C PRO A 82 2.65 13.70 8.82
N GLY A 83 3.62 14.18 8.04
CA GLY A 83 5.04 13.87 8.27
C GLY A 83 5.53 12.57 7.64
N ILE A 84 4.66 11.71 7.11
CA ILE A 84 5.07 10.53 6.34
C ILE A 84 5.24 10.91 4.86
N SER A 85 6.46 10.75 4.33
CA SER A 85 6.70 10.96 2.91
C SER A 85 6.06 9.84 2.06
N PRO A 86 5.73 10.09 0.78
CA PRO A 86 5.15 9.06 -0.09
C PRO A 86 5.99 7.79 -0.21
N VAL A 87 7.32 7.93 -0.24
CA VAL A 87 8.25 6.79 -0.30
C VAL A 87 8.24 5.99 1.01
N GLN A 88 8.18 6.68 2.17
CA GLN A 88 8.03 6.01 3.47
C GLN A 88 6.68 5.29 3.59
N ALA A 89 5.59 5.90 3.08
CA ALA A 89 4.28 5.26 3.05
C ALA A 89 4.30 3.99 2.19
N LEU A 90 4.91 4.04 0.99
CA LEU A 90 5.10 2.87 0.14
C LEU A 90 5.91 1.78 0.83
N ALA A 91 7.08 2.12 1.36
CA ALA A 91 7.99 1.17 2.00
C ALA A 91 7.33 0.49 3.22
N THR A 92 6.67 1.28 4.07
CA THR A 92 5.95 0.80 5.26
C THR A 92 4.75 -0.07 4.88
N ASN A 93 4.02 0.31 3.83
CA ASN A 93 2.95 -0.51 3.26
C ASN A 93 3.48 -1.87 2.78
N LYS A 94 4.65 -1.93 2.13
CA LYS A 94 5.27 -3.19 1.69
C LYS A 94 5.63 -4.10 2.87
N LEU A 95 6.18 -3.53 3.95
CA LEU A 95 6.49 -4.29 5.16
C LEU A 95 5.22 -4.87 5.79
N ALA A 96 4.16 -4.09 5.91
CA ALA A 96 2.89 -4.57 6.44
C ALA A 96 2.26 -5.62 5.52
N SER A 97 2.25 -5.39 4.21
CA SER A 97 1.63 -6.28 3.24
C SER A 97 2.36 -7.63 3.09
N ILE A 98 3.69 -7.67 3.22
CA ILE A 98 4.42 -8.95 3.09
C ILE A 98 4.02 -9.92 4.20
N MET A 99 3.71 -9.45 5.41
CA MET A 99 3.26 -10.28 6.52
C MET A 99 1.90 -10.94 6.20
N GLY A 100 0.96 -10.19 5.66
CA GLY A 100 -0.34 -10.73 5.24
C GLY A 100 -0.25 -11.61 4.00
N THR A 101 0.52 -11.20 2.98
CA THR A 101 0.68 -12.01 1.76
C THR A 101 1.42 -13.30 2.01
N SER A 102 2.34 -13.37 2.99
CA SER A 102 3.00 -14.62 3.38
C SER A 102 2.00 -15.65 3.90
N VAL A 103 1.10 -15.23 4.79
CA VAL A 103 0.08 -16.12 5.37
C VAL A 103 -0.98 -16.50 4.34
N SER A 104 -1.44 -15.57 3.52
CA SER A 104 -2.39 -15.89 2.46
C SER A 104 -1.76 -16.80 1.41
N ALA A 105 -0.54 -16.54 0.94
CA ALA A 105 0.18 -17.41 0.01
C ALA A 105 0.35 -18.82 0.56
N ALA A 106 0.76 -18.97 1.84
CA ALA A 106 0.87 -20.27 2.49
C ALA A 106 -0.49 -20.99 2.61
N THR A 107 -1.56 -20.26 2.91
CA THR A 107 -2.92 -20.82 3.01
C THR A 107 -3.42 -21.31 1.65
N TYR A 108 -3.27 -20.51 0.60
CA TYR A 108 -3.63 -20.90 -0.76
C TYR A 108 -2.77 -22.04 -1.29
N TYR A 109 -1.46 -22.00 -1.02
CA TYR A 109 -0.55 -23.07 -1.42
C TYR A 109 -0.98 -24.44 -0.85
N ARG A 110 -1.29 -24.48 0.45
CA ARG A 110 -1.68 -25.73 1.13
C ARG A 110 -3.07 -26.23 0.73
N ARG A 111 -3.98 -25.35 0.33
CA ARG A 111 -5.40 -25.68 0.11
C ARG A 111 -5.80 -25.78 -1.35
N VAL A 112 -5.18 -25.00 -2.23
CA VAL A 112 -5.50 -24.94 -3.66
C VAL A 112 -4.46 -25.68 -4.49
N GLY A 113 -3.19 -25.73 -4.05
CA GLY A 113 -2.11 -26.40 -4.74
C GLY A 113 -1.76 -25.77 -6.09
N PRO A 114 -1.36 -24.47 -6.13
CA PRO A 114 -1.03 -23.81 -7.39
C PRO A 114 0.15 -24.45 -8.08
N ASP A 115 0.16 -24.46 -9.43
CA ASP A 115 1.27 -24.98 -10.23
C ASP A 115 2.53 -24.14 -10.02
N LEU A 116 3.54 -24.74 -9.37
CA LEU A 116 4.82 -24.08 -9.11
C LEU A 116 5.65 -23.85 -10.38
N ARG A 117 5.39 -24.60 -11.46
CA ARG A 117 6.06 -24.39 -12.74
C ARG A 117 5.63 -23.07 -13.39
N THR A 118 4.43 -22.60 -13.07
CA THR A 118 3.92 -21.28 -13.47
C THR A 118 4.26 -20.22 -12.42
N ALA A 119 4.04 -20.54 -11.13
CA ALA A 119 4.26 -19.60 -10.03
C ALA A 119 5.73 -19.17 -9.91
N GLY A 120 6.69 -20.07 -10.07
CA GLY A 120 8.13 -19.79 -9.89
C GLY A 120 8.66 -18.71 -10.84
N PRO A 121 8.58 -18.91 -12.17
CA PRO A 121 9.02 -17.90 -13.13
C PRO A 121 8.28 -16.58 -12.99
N MET A 122 6.96 -16.62 -12.72
CA MET A 122 6.16 -15.42 -12.49
C MET A 122 6.61 -14.66 -11.24
N ALA A 123 6.82 -15.36 -10.12
CA ALA A 123 7.24 -14.75 -8.87
C ALA A 123 8.66 -14.15 -8.97
N LEU A 124 9.59 -14.86 -9.61
CA LEU A 124 10.95 -14.35 -9.81
C LEU A 124 10.95 -13.09 -10.69
N ALA A 125 10.22 -13.09 -11.79
CA ALA A 125 10.09 -11.92 -12.66
C ALA A 125 9.39 -10.76 -11.95
N ALA A 126 8.37 -11.07 -11.13
CA ALA A 126 7.67 -10.09 -10.31
C ALA A 126 8.57 -9.45 -9.24
N LEU A 127 9.42 -10.24 -8.59
CA LEU A 127 10.41 -9.75 -7.64
C LEU A 127 11.39 -8.78 -8.31
N VAL A 128 11.97 -9.18 -9.44
CA VAL A 128 12.92 -8.34 -10.21
C VAL A 128 12.24 -7.06 -10.66
N GLY A 129 11.03 -7.16 -11.21
CA GLY A 129 10.23 -5.99 -11.58
C GLY A 129 9.99 -5.05 -10.40
N ALA A 130 9.64 -5.60 -9.23
CA ALA A 130 9.37 -4.80 -8.04
C ALA A 130 10.59 -4.07 -7.49
N VAL A 131 11.79 -4.67 -7.55
CA VAL A 131 13.05 -3.98 -7.24
C VAL A 131 13.24 -2.76 -8.16
N GLY A 132 13.07 -2.94 -9.48
CA GLY A 132 13.18 -1.87 -10.46
C GLY A 132 12.11 -0.78 -10.26
N GLY A 133 10.87 -1.20 -10.00
CA GLY A 133 9.76 -0.30 -9.72
C GLY A 133 9.98 0.55 -8.45
N ALA A 134 10.48 -0.07 -7.38
CA ALA A 134 10.80 0.62 -6.13
C ALA A 134 11.94 1.66 -6.32
N ALA A 135 12.95 1.29 -7.11
CA ALA A 135 14.02 2.21 -7.48
C ALA A 135 13.52 3.40 -8.31
N LEU A 136 12.55 3.18 -9.19
CA LEU A 136 11.90 4.27 -9.93
C LEU A 136 11.03 5.13 -8.99
N ALA A 137 10.28 4.53 -8.06
CA ALA A 137 9.45 5.24 -7.09
C ALA A 137 10.26 6.26 -6.27
N SER A 138 11.48 5.91 -5.88
CA SER A 138 12.35 6.81 -5.10
C SER A 138 12.80 8.06 -5.86
N ARG A 139 12.62 8.10 -7.18
CA ARG A 139 12.97 9.24 -8.06
C ARG A 139 11.78 10.12 -8.43
N ILE A 140 10.55 9.70 -8.10
CA ILE A 140 9.35 10.49 -8.38
C ILE A 140 9.26 11.63 -7.37
N PRO A 141 9.10 12.88 -7.81
CA PRO A 141 8.83 14.01 -6.93
C PRO A 141 7.56 13.78 -6.10
N ALA A 142 7.61 14.16 -4.81
CA ALA A 142 6.50 13.91 -3.87
C ALA A 142 5.16 14.47 -4.35
N ASP A 143 5.17 15.61 -5.03
CA ASP A 143 3.99 16.30 -5.54
C ASP A 143 3.27 15.52 -6.64
N LEU A 144 4.00 14.69 -7.40
CA LEU A 144 3.43 13.87 -8.46
C LEU A 144 2.88 12.54 -7.98
N PHE A 145 3.25 12.10 -6.77
CA PHE A 145 2.81 10.80 -6.24
C PHE A 145 1.31 10.70 -6.10
N LYS A 146 0.66 11.68 -5.46
CA LYS A 146 -0.79 11.67 -5.22
C LYS A 146 -1.59 11.63 -6.53
N PRO A 147 -1.36 12.53 -7.51
CA PRO A 147 -2.08 12.48 -8.78
C PRO A 147 -1.81 11.20 -9.59
N ILE A 148 -0.58 10.68 -9.58
CA ILE A 148 -0.27 9.42 -10.28
C ILE A 148 -1.04 8.26 -9.64
N ILE A 149 -1.02 8.14 -8.31
CA ILE A 149 -1.79 7.11 -7.61
C ILE A 149 -3.28 7.24 -7.92
N LEU A 150 -3.84 8.45 -7.94
CA LEU A 150 -5.25 8.69 -8.24
C LEU A 150 -5.61 8.23 -9.66
N VAL A 151 -4.83 8.62 -10.66
CA VAL A 151 -5.05 8.21 -12.07
C VAL A 151 -5.00 6.70 -12.21
N VAL A 152 -4.04 6.06 -11.55
CA VAL A 152 -3.91 4.60 -11.58
C VAL A 152 -5.09 3.93 -10.89
N LEU A 153 -5.52 4.42 -9.72
CA LEU A 153 -6.69 3.89 -9.00
C LEU A 153 -7.96 3.97 -9.86
N VAL A 154 -8.18 5.10 -10.55
CA VAL A 154 -9.28 5.27 -11.50
C VAL A 154 -9.17 4.27 -12.66
N GLY A 155 -7.99 4.11 -13.23
CA GLY A 155 -7.74 3.15 -14.32
C GLY A 155 -8.01 1.70 -13.93
N VAL A 156 -7.55 1.28 -12.73
CA VAL A 156 -7.82 -0.05 -12.16
C VAL A 156 -9.32 -0.27 -11.99
N ALA A 157 -9.97 0.73 -11.41
CA ALA A 157 -11.40 0.70 -11.17
C ALA A 157 -12.18 0.56 -12.47
N ALA A 158 -11.91 1.42 -13.47
CA ALA A 158 -12.58 1.41 -14.77
C ALA A 158 -12.37 0.07 -15.52
N TYR A 159 -11.14 -0.46 -15.52
CA TYR A 159 -10.85 -1.74 -16.18
C TYR A 159 -11.64 -2.90 -15.55
N THR A 160 -11.78 -2.89 -14.23
CA THR A 160 -12.46 -3.95 -13.49
C THR A 160 -13.97 -3.99 -13.78
N ILE A 161 -14.59 -2.81 -13.96
CA ILE A 161 -16.01 -2.73 -14.35
C ILE A 161 -16.23 -3.29 -15.75
N ALA A 162 -15.31 -3.00 -16.68
CA ALA A 162 -15.48 -3.32 -18.08
C ALA A 162 -15.52 -4.83 -18.39
N LYS A 163 -15.09 -5.72 -17.45
CA LYS A 163 -15.01 -7.17 -17.70
C LYS A 163 -15.54 -8.05 -16.56
N PRO A 164 -16.86 -8.07 -16.29
CA PRO A 164 -17.43 -8.80 -15.14
C PRO A 164 -17.56 -10.33 -15.33
N SER A 165 -17.42 -10.87 -16.56
CA SER A 165 -17.83 -12.24 -16.90
C SER A 165 -16.73 -13.30 -16.94
N LEU A 166 -15.49 -13.00 -16.54
CA LEU A 166 -14.32 -13.88 -16.65
C LEU A 166 -14.14 -14.79 -15.42
N GLY A 167 -13.60 -16.01 -15.61
CA GLY A 167 -13.00 -16.80 -14.50
C GLY A 167 -13.92 -17.80 -13.79
N HIS A 168 -14.97 -18.32 -14.42
CA HIS A 168 -15.82 -19.39 -13.85
C HIS A 168 -15.12 -20.76 -13.84
N SER A 169 -14.40 -21.09 -14.92
CA SER A 169 -13.67 -22.35 -15.10
C SER A 169 -12.26 -22.06 -15.62
N THR A 170 -11.34 -23.00 -15.36
CA THR A 170 -9.98 -22.90 -15.89
C THR A 170 -9.95 -23.50 -17.30
N ASN A 171 -9.63 -22.65 -18.29
CA ASN A 171 -9.35 -23.03 -19.67
C ASN A 171 -8.05 -22.35 -20.10
N LEU A 172 -6.94 -23.04 -19.91
CA LEU A 172 -5.62 -22.50 -20.22
C LEU A 172 -5.49 -22.20 -21.70
N ARG A 173 -5.03 -21.00 -22.05
CA ARG A 173 -4.88 -20.53 -23.44
C ARG A 173 -3.51 -20.77 -24.03
N TRP A 174 -2.54 -21.10 -23.20
CA TRP A 174 -1.15 -21.31 -23.55
C TRP A 174 -0.66 -22.61 -22.94
N GLU A 175 0.22 -23.32 -23.64
CA GLU A 175 0.80 -24.57 -23.19
C GLU A 175 2.32 -24.50 -23.09
N GLY A 176 2.90 -25.39 -22.30
CA GLY A 176 4.34 -25.62 -22.22
C GLY A 176 5.13 -24.36 -21.82
N ASN A 177 6.17 -24.06 -22.57
CA ASN A 177 7.06 -22.92 -22.30
C ASN A 177 6.40 -21.56 -22.60
N GLY A 178 5.47 -21.50 -23.58
CA GLY A 178 4.72 -20.28 -23.89
C GLY A 178 3.93 -19.78 -22.68
N HIS A 179 3.28 -20.71 -21.96
CA HIS A 179 2.54 -20.40 -20.73
C HIS A 179 3.47 -19.80 -19.64
N ARG A 180 4.66 -20.38 -19.45
CA ARG A 180 5.62 -19.90 -18.45
C ARG A 180 6.18 -18.52 -18.80
N TRP A 181 6.50 -18.28 -20.09
CA TRP A 181 6.97 -16.97 -20.53
C TRP A 181 5.88 -15.89 -20.41
N ALA A 182 4.62 -16.22 -20.74
CA ALA A 182 3.50 -15.31 -20.55
C ALA A 182 3.30 -15.00 -19.04
N ALA A 183 3.39 -16.01 -18.17
CA ALA A 183 3.32 -15.82 -16.72
C ALA A 183 4.48 -14.95 -16.20
N ALA A 184 5.71 -15.16 -16.67
CA ALA A 184 6.87 -14.35 -16.32
C ALA A 184 6.71 -12.90 -16.80
N GLY A 185 6.21 -12.68 -18.02
CA GLY A 185 5.90 -11.34 -18.55
C GLY A 185 4.87 -10.59 -17.70
N ILE A 186 3.79 -11.29 -17.31
CA ILE A 186 2.79 -10.75 -16.36
C ILE A 186 3.47 -10.41 -15.03
N GLY A 187 4.33 -11.31 -14.52
CA GLY A 187 5.09 -11.09 -13.30
C GLY A 187 5.93 -9.82 -13.37
N LEU A 188 6.73 -9.68 -14.42
CA LEU A 188 7.62 -8.52 -14.59
C LEU A 188 6.86 -7.20 -14.66
N VAL A 189 5.85 -7.12 -15.53
CA VAL A 189 5.10 -5.87 -15.74
C VAL A 189 4.35 -5.46 -14.48
N ILE A 190 3.58 -6.40 -13.89
CA ILE A 190 2.81 -6.10 -12.69
C ILE A 190 3.72 -5.92 -11.47
N GLY A 191 4.85 -6.65 -11.41
CA GLY A 191 5.84 -6.46 -10.37
C GLY A 191 6.49 -5.08 -10.42
N THR A 192 6.84 -4.58 -11.61
CA THR A 192 7.36 -3.21 -11.78
C THR A 192 6.33 -2.17 -11.32
N TYR A 193 5.07 -2.34 -11.71
CA TYR A 193 3.97 -1.52 -11.23
C TYR A 193 3.84 -1.57 -9.69
N ASP A 194 3.93 -2.77 -9.10
CA ASP A 194 3.81 -2.95 -7.64
C ASP A 194 4.95 -2.29 -6.86
N GLY A 195 6.17 -2.39 -7.35
CA GLY A 195 7.31 -1.68 -6.75
C GLY A 195 7.19 -0.17 -6.85
N LEU A 196 6.64 0.33 -7.96
CA LEU A 196 6.48 1.76 -8.24
C LEU A 196 5.36 2.39 -7.42
N LEU A 197 4.18 1.77 -7.34
CA LEU A 197 2.95 2.33 -6.78
C LEU A 197 2.25 1.39 -5.78
N GLY A 198 1.99 0.16 -6.16
CA GLY A 198 1.47 -0.92 -5.34
C GLY A 198 -0.04 -1.10 -5.20
N PRO A 199 -0.91 -0.07 -5.26
CA PRO A 199 -2.34 -0.27 -5.04
C PRO A 199 -2.99 -1.18 -6.07
N GLY A 200 -3.72 -2.21 -5.63
CA GLY A 200 -4.47 -3.10 -6.52
C GLY A 200 -3.66 -4.17 -7.25
N THR A 201 -2.38 -4.33 -6.95
CA THR A 201 -1.48 -5.29 -7.62
C THR A 201 -2.02 -6.71 -7.64
N GLY A 202 -2.51 -7.22 -6.52
CA GLY A 202 -3.09 -8.55 -6.46
C GLY A 202 -4.31 -8.70 -7.37
N THR A 203 -5.13 -7.65 -7.47
CA THR A 203 -6.27 -7.59 -8.41
C THR A 203 -5.79 -7.67 -9.86
N PHE A 204 -4.72 -6.92 -10.22
CA PHE A 204 -4.15 -7.01 -11.57
C PHE A 204 -3.60 -8.39 -11.89
N PHE A 205 -2.90 -9.04 -10.94
CA PHE A 205 -2.47 -10.42 -11.12
C PHE A 205 -3.65 -11.34 -11.38
N VAL A 206 -4.70 -11.29 -10.55
CA VAL A 206 -5.88 -12.13 -10.74
C VAL A 206 -6.52 -11.88 -12.12
N ILE A 207 -6.72 -10.61 -12.50
CA ILE A 207 -7.28 -10.26 -13.80
C ILE A 207 -6.42 -10.79 -14.95
N ALA A 208 -5.10 -10.57 -14.90
CA ALA A 208 -4.19 -11.02 -15.95
C ALA A 208 -4.17 -12.55 -16.06
N LEU A 209 -4.13 -13.26 -14.93
CA LEU A 209 -4.15 -14.72 -14.90
C LEU A 209 -5.46 -15.30 -15.44
N VAL A 210 -6.60 -14.66 -15.13
CA VAL A 210 -7.91 -15.07 -15.64
C VAL A 210 -8.07 -14.71 -17.11
N SER A 211 -7.75 -13.46 -17.51
CA SER A 211 -8.04 -12.97 -18.86
C SER A 211 -6.98 -13.36 -19.90
N ILE A 212 -5.71 -13.49 -19.52
CA ILE A 212 -4.62 -13.81 -20.47
C ILE A 212 -4.31 -15.30 -20.45
N LEU A 213 -4.16 -15.89 -19.25
CA LEU A 213 -3.78 -17.29 -19.11
C LEU A 213 -4.96 -18.27 -19.03
N GLY A 214 -6.18 -17.78 -18.70
CA GLY A 214 -7.40 -18.59 -18.68
C GLY A 214 -7.64 -19.35 -17.37
N TYR A 215 -7.08 -18.91 -16.23
CA TYR A 215 -7.36 -19.51 -14.93
C TYR A 215 -8.75 -19.13 -14.40
N ALA A 216 -9.36 -20.02 -13.61
CA ALA A 216 -10.51 -19.65 -12.75
C ALA A 216 -10.06 -18.72 -11.61
N PHE A 217 -10.99 -17.99 -10.99
CA PHE A 217 -10.64 -16.98 -9.96
C PHE A 217 -9.85 -17.53 -8.78
N LEU A 218 -10.21 -18.69 -8.24
CA LEU A 218 -9.53 -19.24 -7.06
C LEU A 218 -8.09 -19.69 -7.36
N PRO A 219 -7.80 -20.49 -8.43
CA PRO A 219 -6.43 -20.78 -8.84
C PRO A 219 -5.64 -19.51 -9.21
N ALA A 220 -6.25 -18.54 -9.90
CA ALA A 220 -5.61 -17.27 -10.21
C ALA A 220 -5.22 -16.52 -8.92
N SER A 221 -6.12 -16.48 -7.93
CA SER A 221 -5.81 -15.88 -6.62
C SER A 221 -4.66 -16.58 -5.92
N ALA A 222 -4.56 -17.91 -5.99
CA ALA A 222 -3.46 -18.66 -5.39
C ALA A 222 -2.10 -18.29 -6.02
N LEU A 223 -2.03 -18.22 -7.36
CA LEU A 223 -0.85 -17.79 -8.09
C LEU A 223 -0.51 -16.32 -7.80
N ALA A 224 -1.53 -15.45 -7.80
CA ALA A 224 -1.38 -14.03 -7.51
C ALA A 224 -0.79 -13.76 -6.12
N LYS A 225 -1.14 -14.57 -5.09
CA LYS A 225 -0.57 -14.39 -3.74
C LYS A 225 0.92 -14.73 -3.68
N ILE A 226 1.37 -15.74 -4.42
CA ILE A 226 2.79 -16.07 -4.51
C ILE A 226 3.55 -14.93 -5.20
N ALA A 227 3.02 -14.41 -6.32
CA ALA A 227 3.63 -13.29 -7.02
C ALA A 227 3.62 -12.01 -6.15
N ASN A 228 2.52 -11.73 -5.46
CA ASN A 228 2.39 -10.55 -4.59
C ASN A 228 3.33 -10.61 -3.36
N PHE A 229 3.55 -11.80 -2.81
CA PHE A 229 4.60 -11.98 -1.80
C PHE A 229 5.98 -11.65 -2.38
N ALA A 230 6.28 -12.12 -3.58
CA ALA A 230 7.56 -11.87 -4.25
C ALA A 230 7.75 -10.38 -4.59
N THR A 231 6.70 -9.68 -5.02
CA THR A 231 6.79 -8.24 -5.30
C THR A 231 7.01 -7.43 -4.02
N ASN A 232 6.33 -7.75 -2.92
CA ASN A 232 6.58 -7.09 -1.64
C ASN A 232 8.02 -7.35 -1.15
N ALA A 233 8.53 -8.58 -1.30
CA ALA A 233 9.92 -8.90 -0.98
C ALA A 233 10.89 -8.09 -1.87
N GLY A 234 10.65 -8.04 -3.18
CA GLY A 234 11.46 -7.27 -4.13
C GLY A 234 11.49 -5.78 -3.79
N ALA A 235 10.35 -5.18 -3.50
CA ALA A 235 10.30 -3.78 -3.10
C ALA A 235 11.05 -3.52 -1.78
N LEU A 236 10.95 -4.43 -0.80
CA LEU A 236 11.69 -4.31 0.46
C LEU A 236 13.20 -4.49 0.29
N ILE A 237 13.67 -5.33 -0.65
CA ILE A 237 15.10 -5.43 -1.00
C ILE A 237 15.67 -4.05 -1.36
N PHE A 238 14.87 -3.19 -2.00
CA PHE A 238 15.26 -1.81 -2.31
C PHE A 238 15.00 -0.86 -1.13
N PHE A 239 13.79 -0.84 -0.56
CA PHE A 239 13.39 0.18 0.42
C PHE A 239 14.07 0.04 1.78
N VAL A 240 14.47 -1.18 2.20
CA VAL A 240 15.16 -1.38 3.49
C VAL A 240 16.53 -0.72 3.49
N PRO A 241 17.45 -1.01 2.54
CA PRO A 241 18.73 -0.32 2.50
C PRO A 241 18.60 1.18 2.17
N TYR A 242 17.54 1.58 1.48
CA TYR A 242 17.22 2.99 1.23
C TYR A 242 16.79 3.75 2.50
N GLY A 243 16.49 3.05 3.59
CA GLY A 243 16.11 3.67 4.87
C GLY A 243 14.68 4.23 4.92
N ALA A 244 13.81 3.85 3.99
CA ALA A 244 12.45 4.40 3.88
C ALA A 244 11.42 3.71 4.81
N VAL A 245 11.75 2.58 5.41
CA VAL A 245 10.79 1.76 6.17
C VAL A 245 10.61 2.30 7.59
N LEU A 246 9.38 2.63 7.96
CA LEU A 246 8.98 2.94 9.34
C LEU A 246 8.69 1.64 10.09
N TRP A 247 9.72 1.05 10.68
CA TRP A 247 9.68 -0.31 11.23
C TRP A 247 8.61 -0.52 12.30
N GLY A 248 8.51 0.37 13.29
CA GLY A 248 7.53 0.24 14.38
C GLY A 248 6.10 0.22 13.84
N LEU A 249 5.76 1.18 12.98
CA LEU A 249 4.44 1.28 12.36
C LEU A 249 4.18 0.11 11.40
N GLY A 250 5.17 -0.21 10.57
CA GLY A 250 5.05 -1.28 9.58
C GLY A 250 4.85 -2.66 10.20
N LEU A 251 5.53 -2.97 11.31
CA LEU A 251 5.35 -4.23 12.04
C LEU A 251 3.99 -4.29 12.75
N LEU A 252 3.55 -3.20 13.37
CA LEU A 252 2.24 -3.13 14.01
C LEU A 252 1.10 -3.31 13.00
N MET A 253 1.14 -2.56 11.90
CA MET A 253 0.19 -2.71 10.80
C MET A 253 0.30 -4.09 10.14
N GLY A 254 1.53 -4.63 10.05
CA GLY A 254 1.78 -5.96 9.51
C GLY A 254 1.13 -7.07 10.33
N ALA A 255 1.19 -7.00 11.66
CA ALA A 255 0.50 -7.95 12.52
C ALA A 255 -1.03 -7.92 12.30
N ALA A 256 -1.61 -6.73 12.19
CA ALA A 256 -3.04 -6.58 11.89
C ALA A 256 -3.37 -7.10 10.47
N ASN A 257 -2.55 -6.76 9.47
CA ASN A 257 -2.70 -7.22 8.09
C ASN A 257 -2.63 -8.76 8.00
N LEU A 258 -1.71 -9.38 8.73
CA LEU A 258 -1.57 -10.83 8.83
C LEU A 258 -2.86 -11.49 9.35
N LEU A 259 -3.43 -10.94 10.44
CA LEU A 259 -4.69 -11.45 11.00
C LEU A 259 -5.85 -11.33 9.99
N GLY A 260 -5.99 -10.18 9.36
CA GLY A 260 -6.97 -9.97 8.30
C GLY A 260 -6.78 -10.95 7.15
N ALA A 261 -5.54 -11.10 6.68
CA ALA A 261 -5.19 -11.99 5.57
C ALA A 261 -5.45 -13.47 5.89
N TYR A 262 -5.18 -13.90 7.11
CA TYR A 262 -5.48 -15.26 7.56
C TYR A 262 -6.98 -15.58 7.47
N VAL A 263 -7.82 -14.69 7.97
CA VAL A 263 -9.28 -14.82 7.92
C VAL A 263 -9.75 -14.77 6.45
N GLY A 264 -9.31 -13.78 5.69
CA GLY A 264 -9.69 -13.60 4.29
C GLY A 264 -9.33 -14.79 3.40
N ALA A 265 -8.10 -15.31 3.53
CA ALA A 265 -7.65 -16.47 2.75
C ALA A 265 -8.46 -17.73 3.07
N ARG A 266 -8.75 -17.99 4.35
CA ARG A 266 -9.59 -19.12 4.74
C ARG A 266 -11.01 -19.01 4.21
N MET A 267 -11.60 -17.81 4.27
CA MET A 267 -12.93 -17.56 3.71
C MET A 267 -12.96 -17.76 2.20
N ALA A 268 -11.96 -17.23 1.48
CA ALA A 268 -11.86 -17.37 0.03
C ALA A 268 -11.73 -18.84 -0.40
N VAL A 269 -10.88 -19.60 0.26
CA VAL A 269 -10.69 -21.03 -0.03
C VAL A 269 -11.95 -21.83 0.30
N ALA A 270 -12.60 -21.56 1.44
CA ALA A 270 -13.79 -22.29 1.87
C ALA A 270 -15.00 -22.02 0.95
N LYS A 271 -15.17 -20.78 0.49
CA LYS A 271 -16.32 -20.35 -0.31
C LYS A 271 -16.09 -20.42 -1.83
N GLY A 272 -14.84 -20.59 -2.26
CA GLY A 272 -14.46 -20.81 -3.66
C GLY A 272 -14.57 -19.60 -4.58
N SER A 273 -14.45 -19.86 -5.90
CA SER A 273 -14.34 -18.82 -6.93
C SER A 273 -15.54 -17.86 -7.00
N ALA A 274 -16.75 -18.34 -6.74
CA ALA A 274 -17.96 -17.51 -6.76
C ALA A 274 -17.91 -16.41 -5.67
N PHE A 275 -17.49 -16.76 -4.46
CA PHE A 275 -17.33 -15.82 -3.36
C PHE A 275 -16.23 -14.79 -3.66
N VAL A 276 -15.06 -15.25 -4.13
CA VAL A 276 -13.94 -14.36 -4.48
C VAL A 276 -14.40 -13.35 -5.53
N ARG A 277 -15.15 -13.78 -6.53
CA ARG A 277 -15.71 -12.91 -7.56
C ARG A 277 -16.69 -11.88 -7.00
N VAL A 278 -17.62 -12.27 -6.13
CA VAL A 278 -18.59 -11.34 -5.53
C VAL A 278 -17.86 -10.28 -4.71
N VAL A 279 -16.92 -10.69 -3.85
CA VAL A 279 -16.12 -9.75 -3.05
C VAL A 279 -15.30 -8.83 -3.94
N PHE A 280 -14.72 -9.36 -5.03
CA PHE A 280 -13.99 -8.59 -6.02
C PHE A 280 -14.86 -7.46 -6.61
N VAL A 281 -16.06 -7.79 -7.10
CA VAL A 281 -16.97 -6.79 -7.69
C VAL A 281 -17.40 -5.74 -6.66
N VAL A 282 -17.71 -6.17 -5.43
CA VAL A 282 -18.11 -5.25 -4.35
C VAL A 282 -16.98 -4.30 -3.96
N VAL A 283 -15.77 -4.83 -3.72
CA VAL A 283 -14.61 -4.01 -3.31
C VAL A 283 -14.24 -3.02 -4.40
N VAL A 284 -14.16 -3.49 -5.63
CA VAL A 284 -13.82 -2.63 -6.77
C VAL A 284 -14.92 -1.60 -7.02
N GLY A 285 -16.19 -2.00 -6.96
CA GLY A 285 -17.33 -1.08 -7.07
C GLY A 285 -17.30 0.03 -6.00
N ALA A 286 -17.03 -0.33 -4.75
CA ALA A 286 -16.90 0.64 -3.66
C ALA A 286 -15.72 1.62 -3.88
N LEU A 287 -14.58 1.11 -4.39
CA LEU A 287 -13.43 1.94 -4.73
C LEU A 287 -13.75 2.95 -5.84
N ILE A 288 -14.50 2.51 -6.87
CA ILE A 288 -14.92 3.37 -7.97
C ILE A 288 -15.83 4.50 -7.48
N VAL A 289 -16.82 4.17 -6.66
CA VAL A 289 -17.74 5.17 -6.10
C VAL A 289 -16.98 6.19 -5.28
N LYS A 290 -16.05 5.72 -4.42
CA LYS A 290 -15.21 6.60 -3.62
C LYS A 290 -14.34 7.51 -4.49
N LEU A 291 -13.63 6.95 -5.46
CA LEU A 291 -12.75 7.71 -6.35
C LEU A 291 -13.54 8.70 -7.23
N GLY A 292 -14.69 8.28 -7.75
CA GLY A 292 -15.58 9.17 -8.49
C GLY A 292 -16.01 10.36 -7.64
N TYR A 293 -16.39 10.12 -6.38
CA TYR A 293 -16.72 11.17 -5.45
C TYR A 293 -15.52 12.10 -5.16
N ASP A 294 -14.33 11.55 -4.91
CA ASP A 294 -13.13 12.34 -4.63
C ASP A 294 -12.74 13.23 -5.83
N VAL A 295 -12.80 12.70 -7.06
CA VAL A 295 -12.53 13.46 -8.30
C VAL A 295 -13.56 14.58 -8.50
N VAL A 296 -14.85 14.30 -8.33
CA VAL A 296 -15.90 15.34 -8.45
C VAL A 296 -15.70 16.44 -7.41
N ARG A 297 -15.40 16.07 -6.17
CA ARG A 297 -15.14 17.03 -5.10
C ARG A 297 -13.94 17.92 -5.43
N ASP A 298 -12.82 17.35 -5.88
CA ASP A 298 -11.58 18.09 -6.19
C ASP A 298 -11.71 18.97 -7.44
N LEU A 299 -12.68 18.68 -8.34
CA LEU A 299 -13.01 19.55 -9.49
C LEU A 299 -13.97 20.69 -9.13
N THR A 300 -14.66 20.59 -7.98
CA THR A 300 -15.67 21.57 -7.54
C THR A 300 -15.19 22.49 -6.43
N THR A 301 -14.01 22.22 -5.85
CA THR A 301 -13.30 23.07 -4.87
C THR A 301 -12.11 23.76 -5.50
#